data_1549c1a8c7909d95d8e7cd48b3533a63
#
_entry.id   1549c1a8c7909d95d8e7cd48b3533a63
#
_cell.length_a   1.000
_cell.length_b   1.000
_cell.length_c   1.000
_cell.angle_alpha   90.00
_cell.angle_beta   90.00
_cell.angle_gamma   90.00
#
_symmetry.space_group_name_H-M   'P 1'
#
loop_
_entity.id
_entity.type
_entity.pdbx_description
1 polymer ?
#
loop_
_entity_poly.entity_id
_entity_poly.type
_entity_poly.pdbx_seq_one_letter_code
_entity_poly.pdbx_strand_id
1 'polypeptide(L)'
;MHLEYAQIIGCDEVYSTSSIIEGERGLPSMETGEMRKYMAECLGTFVLTFFGCGSVIFGGATLGTVGIALTFGLSIIAMAFVIGDISGCHVNPAVSLGMFLDGRLSSRELFGYWIAQIIGAIIAAAILALLVTCSSLFATCGGVAASGLGCDGFGSASSVGIDALGAFIVELILTCVFVLAVLGSTASRTTAPFAGLIIGLTLTFVHLVGIPLTGTSVNPARSIGPALMMGVCGGDWTAFSQLCLFIIAPLVGAVLAALIWKAFRPAPESK
;
A
#
# COMPACT_ATOMS: atom_id res chain seq x y z
N MET A 1 16.64 8.71 -44.07
CA MET A 1 17.29 7.60 -43.36
C MET A 1 16.41 6.99 -42.28
N HIS A 2 15.17 7.44 -42.08
CA HIS A 2 14.19 6.83 -41.14
C HIS A 2 13.02 6.11 -41.80
N LEU A 3 12.91 6.16 -43.14
CA LEU A 3 11.82 5.52 -43.89
C LEU A 3 12.22 4.17 -44.52
N GLU A 4 13.51 3.83 -44.62
CA GLU A 4 13.97 2.55 -45.19
C GLU A 4 13.99 1.37 -44.17
N TYR A 5 13.92 1.64 -42.85
CA TYR A 5 13.91 0.58 -41.85
C TYR A 5 12.52 -0.08 -41.65
N ALA A 6 11.45 0.59 -42.05
CA ALA A 6 10.09 0.06 -41.90
C ALA A 6 9.73 -1.03 -42.93
N GLN A 7 10.40 -1.04 -44.10
CA GLN A 7 10.16 -2.03 -45.16
C GLN A 7 10.85 -3.38 -44.93
N ILE A 8 11.82 -3.47 -44.01
CA ILE A 8 12.60 -4.71 -43.82
C ILE A 8 11.94 -5.67 -42.80
N ILE A 9 10.97 -5.22 -41.99
CA ILE A 9 10.35 -6.04 -40.94
C ILE A 9 8.87 -6.34 -41.14
N GLY A 10 8.32 -6.13 -42.35
CA GLY A 10 6.96 -6.58 -42.67
C GLY A 10 5.86 -6.11 -41.70
N CYS A 11 5.97 -4.91 -41.14
CA CYS A 11 5.01 -4.39 -40.14
C CYS A 11 3.69 -3.88 -40.76
N ASP A 12 3.54 -3.88 -42.09
CA ASP A 12 2.34 -3.33 -42.71
C ASP A 12 1.12 -4.29 -42.65
N GLU A 13 1.31 -5.56 -42.34
CA GLU A 13 0.19 -6.53 -42.25
C GLU A 13 -0.37 -6.67 -40.78
N VAL A 14 0.29 -6.14 -39.77
CA VAL A 14 -0.17 -6.28 -38.36
C VAL A 14 -1.29 -5.29 -38.03
N TYR A 15 -1.42 -4.20 -38.78
CA TYR A 15 -2.47 -3.19 -38.51
C TYR A 15 -3.81 -3.46 -39.23
N SER A 16 -3.85 -4.40 -40.20
CA SER A 16 -5.08 -4.70 -40.94
C SER A 16 -5.97 -5.76 -40.27
N THR A 17 -5.46 -6.49 -39.27
CA THR A 17 -6.25 -7.52 -38.54
C THR A 17 -6.88 -7.03 -37.27
N SER A 18 -6.58 -5.82 -36.80
CA SER A 18 -7.18 -5.24 -35.57
C SER A 18 -8.66 -4.81 -35.77
N SER A 19 -9.10 -4.58 -36.99
CA SER A 19 -10.48 -4.18 -37.26
C SER A 19 -11.51 -5.32 -37.29
N ILE A 20 -11.07 -6.58 -37.30
CA ILE A 20 -11.98 -7.75 -37.33
C ILE A 20 -12.25 -8.30 -35.92
N ILE A 21 -11.45 -7.93 -34.93
CA ILE A 21 -11.61 -8.41 -33.53
C ILE A 21 -12.38 -7.41 -32.63
N GLU A 22 -12.66 -6.21 -33.13
CA GLU A 22 -13.45 -5.21 -32.37
C GLU A 22 -14.96 -5.49 -32.29
N GLY A 23 -15.45 -6.51 -32.99
CA GLY A 23 -16.89 -6.83 -33.07
C GLY A 23 -17.46 -7.62 -31.87
N GLU A 24 -16.64 -8.22 -30.98
CA GLU A 24 -17.14 -9.12 -29.93
C GLU A 24 -16.57 -8.90 -28.52
N ARG A 25 -15.78 -7.86 -28.29
CA ARG A 25 -15.51 -7.46 -26.90
C ARG A 25 -16.60 -6.50 -26.45
N GLY A 26 -17.73 -7.08 -26.01
CA GLY A 26 -18.69 -6.33 -25.22
C GLY A 26 -17.92 -5.60 -24.12
N LEU A 27 -18.14 -4.27 -23.99
CA LEU A 27 -17.60 -3.49 -22.87
C LEU A 27 -17.90 -4.25 -21.58
N PRO A 28 -16.92 -4.47 -20.69
CA PRO A 28 -17.18 -5.16 -19.44
C PRO A 28 -18.34 -4.44 -18.75
N SER A 29 -19.33 -5.20 -18.28
CA SER A 29 -20.43 -4.62 -17.49
C SER A 29 -19.84 -3.78 -16.36
N MET A 30 -20.50 -2.73 -15.91
CA MET A 30 -20.01 -1.88 -14.82
C MET A 30 -19.57 -2.70 -13.60
N GLU A 31 -20.26 -3.81 -13.32
CA GLU A 31 -19.91 -4.76 -12.25
C GLU A 31 -18.56 -5.47 -12.47
N THR A 32 -18.24 -5.85 -13.71
CA THR A 32 -16.93 -6.48 -14.00
C THR A 32 -15.78 -5.48 -13.89
N GLY A 33 -15.99 -4.22 -14.22
CA GLY A 33 -15.00 -3.15 -14.10
C GLY A 33 -14.65 -2.84 -12.64
N GLU A 34 -15.66 -2.75 -11.78
CA GLU A 34 -15.46 -2.53 -10.33
C GLU A 34 -14.77 -3.72 -9.66
N MET A 35 -15.18 -4.94 -9.97
CA MET A 35 -14.57 -6.15 -9.42
C MET A 35 -13.07 -6.23 -9.75
N ARG A 36 -12.67 -5.84 -10.97
CA ARG A 36 -11.25 -5.79 -11.35
C ARG A 36 -10.45 -4.81 -10.49
N LYS A 37 -11.01 -3.64 -10.15
CA LYS A 37 -10.39 -2.67 -9.25
C LYS A 37 -10.21 -3.26 -7.86
N TYR A 38 -11.23 -3.92 -7.30
CA TYR A 38 -11.15 -4.54 -5.97
C TYR A 38 -10.14 -5.67 -5.92
N MET A 39 -10.07 -6.51 -6.96
CA MET A 39 -9.06 -7.56 -7.07
C MET A 39 -7.64 -6.97 -7.17
N ALA A 40 -7.46 -5.88 -7.88
CA ALA A 40 -6.18 -5.17 -7.99
C ALA A 40 -5.75 -4.60 -6.62
N GLU A 41 -6.67 -3.95 -5.89
CA GLU A 41 -6.39 -3.44 -4.54
C GLU A 41 -6.06 -4.56 -3.54
N CYS A 42 -6.78 -5.69 -3.60
CA CYS A 42 -6.48 -6.87 -2.79
C CYS A 42 -5.08 -7.42 -3.10
N LEU A 43 -4.74 -7.61 -4.38
CA LEU A 43 -3.43 -8.06 -4.81
C LEU A 43 -2.32 -7.09 -4.39
N GLY A 44 -2.51 -5.79 -4.62
CA GLY A 44 -1.51 -4.78 -4.27
C GLY A 44 -1.25 -4.71 -2.77
N THR A 45 -2.31 -4.78 -1.96
CA THR A 45 -2.16 -4.78 -0.50
C THR A 45 -1.56 -6.10 0.01
N PHE A 46 -1.90 -7.21 -0.63
CA PHE A 46 -1.22 -8.48 -0.38
C PHE A 46 0.29 -8.35 -0.61
N VAL A 47 0.72 -7.84 -1.76
CA VAL A 47 2.14 -7.67 -2.09
C VAL A 47 2.82 -6.74 -1.09
N LEU A 48 2.23 -5.57 -0.80
CA LEU A 48 2.78 -4.63 0.16
C LEU A 48 3.00 -5.28 1.53
N THR A 49 1.98 -5.97 2.05
CA THR A 49 2.03 -6.58 3.38
C THR A 49 2.96 -7.80 3.40
N PHE A 50 2.91 -8.64 2.38
CA PHE A 50 3.74 -9.85 2.32
C PHE A 50 5.23 -9.51 2.26
N PHE A 51 5.64 -8.63 1.35
CA PHE A 51 7.04 -8.26 1.23
C PHE A 51 7.50 -7.34 2.35
N GLY A 52 6.70 -6.33 2.71
CA GLY A 52 7.03 -5.40 3.77
C GLY A 52 7.18 -6.09 5.13
N CYS A 53 6.14 -6.76 5.61
CA CYS A 53 6.20 -7.50 6.89
C CYS A 53 7.14 -8.71 6.80
N GLY A 54 7.18 -9.40 5.65
CA GLY A 54 8.12 -10.49 5.42
C GLY A 54 9.58 -10.06 5.56
N SER A 55 9.92 -8.85 5.09
CA SER A 55 11.27 -8.29 5.26
C SER A 55 11.64 -8.06 6.73
N VAL A 56 10.65 -7.70 7.57
CA VAL A 56 10.84 -7.60 9.04
C VAL A 56 11.11 -8.98 9.62
N ILE A 57 10.27 -9.97 9.29
CA ILE A 57 10.28 -11.31 9.88
C ILE A 57 11.55 -12.07 9.49
N PHE A 58 11.85 -12.12 8.19
CA PHE A 58 12.90 -12.99 7.66
C PHE A 58 14.24 -12.28 7.41
N GLY A 59 14.20 -10.96 7.27
CA GLY A 59 15.37 -10.16 6.93
C GLY A 59 15.79 -9.14 7.98
N GLY A 60 15.00 -8.93 9.04
CA GLY A 60 15.16 -7.80 9.96
C GLY A 60 16.56 -7.59 10.50
N ALA A 61 17.22 -8.67 10.94
CA ALA A 61 18.58 -8.61 11.47
C ALA A 61 19.64 -8.25 10.40
N THR A 62 19.41 -8.63 9.14
CA THR A 62 20.36 -8.43 8.04
C THR A 62 20.07 -7.15 7.28
N LEU A 63 18.77 -6.86 7.02
CA LEU A 63 18.34 -5.71 6.24
C LEU A 63 18.39 -4.41 7.05
N GLY A 64 18.15 -4.51 8.36
CA GLY A 64 18.00 -3.35 9.22
C GLY A 64 16.87 -2.40 8.77
N THR A 65 16.73 -1.27 9.44
CA THR A 65 15.68 -0.29 9.14
C THR A 65 15.68 0.18 7.68
N VAL A 66 16.87 0.37 7.10
CA VAL A 66 17.00 0.86 5.71
C VAL A 66 16.46 -0.16 4.71
N GLY A 67 16.86 -1.42 4.83
CA GLY A 67 16.42 -2.47 3.91
C GLY A 67 14.93 -2.77 4.04
N ILE A 68 14.38 -2.75 5.26
CA ILE A 68 12.95 -2.91 5.50
C ILE A 68 12.16 -1.74 4.88
N ALA A 69 12.58 -0.50 5.13
CA ALA A 69 11.95 0.69 4.57
C ALA A 69 11.95 0.67 3.03
N LEU A 70 13.08 0.30 2.43
CA LEU A 70 13.19 0.12 0.98
C LEU A 70 12.25 -0.97 0.46
N THR A 71 12.09 -2.08 1.17
CA THR A 71 11.19 -3.16 0.75
C THR A 71 9.74 -2.69 0.70
N PHE A 72 9.28 -1.92 1.68
CA PHE A 72 7.94 -1.30 1.64
C PHE A 72 7.80 -0.35 0.43
N GLY A 73 8.76 0.54 0.21
CA GLY A 73 8.71 1.48 -0.90
C GLY A 73 8.77 0.82 -2.27
N LEU A 74 9.66 -0.16 -2.46
CA LEU A 74 9.78 -0.92 -3.71
C LEU A 74 8.52 -1.73 -4.01
N SER A 75 7.82 -2.25 -3.00
CA SER A 75 6.53 -2.94 -3.18
C SER A 75 5.50 -2.01 -3.81
N ILE A 76 5.41 -0.76 -3.35
CA ILE A 76 4.51 0.25 -3.94
C ILE A 76 4.96 0.61 -5.35
N ILE A 77 6.26 0.84 -5.59
CA ILE A 77 6.76 1.16 -6.93
C ILE A 77 6.34 0.05 -7.90
N ALA A 78 6.62 -1.21 -7.56
CA ALA A 78 6.29 -2.34 -8.41
C ALA A 78 4.79 -2.41 -8.69
N MET A 79 3.95 -2.32 -7.64
CA MET A 79 2.51 -2.44 -7.80
C MET A 79 1.87 -1.24 -8.50
N ALA A 80 2.41 -0.03 -8.33
CA ALA A 80 1.93 1.14 -9.05
C ALA A 80 2.03 0.98 -10.57
N PHE A 81 3.09 0.34 -11.07
CA PHE A 81 3.23 0.03 -12.51
C PHE A 81 2.40 -1.17 -12.97
N VAL A 82 2.00 -2.08 -12.07
CA VAL A 82 1.22 -3.27 -12.42
C VAL A 82 -0.29 -3.00 -12.39
N ILE A 83 -0.77 -2.32 -11.34
CA ILE A 83 -2.21 -2.12 -11.10
C ILE A 83 -2.65 -0.65 -11.10
N GLY A 84 -1.73 0.30 -11.29
CA GLY A 84 -2.05 1.73 -11.26
C GLY A 84 -3.14 2.12 -12.25
N ASP A 85 -3.06 1.64 -13.49
CA ASP A 85 -4.06 1.90 -14.52
C ASP A 85 -5.39 1.14 -14.29
N ILE A 86 -5.42 0.18 -13.36
CA ILE A 86 -6.63 -0.61 -13.07
C ILE A 86 -7.41 0.02 -11.91
N SER A 87 -6.75 0.29 -10.77
CA SER A 87 -7.39 0.74 -9.53
C SER A 87 -6.87 2.09 -9.01
N GLY A 88 -5.76 2.58 -9.56
CA GLY A 88 -5.02 3.70 -8.99
C GLY A 88 -3.97 3.26 -7.96
N CYS A 89 -3.90 1.96 -7.63
CA CYS A 89 -2.93 1.39 -6.68
C CYS A 89 -2.93 2.13 -5.34
N HIS A 90 -4.10 2.25 -4.71
CA HIS A 90 -4.19 2.87 -3.39
C HIS A 90 -3.57 1.99 -2.31
N VAL A 91 -3.91 0.69 -2.30
CA VAL A 91 -3.43 -0.39 -1.40
C VAL A 91 -3.36 -0.01 0.08
N ASN A 92 -4.16 1.01 0.46
CA ASN A 92 -4.12 1.64 1.77
C ASN A 92 -5.46 2.37 2.03
N PRO A 93 -6.19 2.05 3.11
CA PRO A 93 -7.43 2.75 3.47
C PRO A 93 -7.26 4.26 3.68
N ALA A 94 -6.13 4.72 4.23
CA ALA A 94 -5.86 6.15 4.44
C ALA A 94 -5.63 6.88 3.11
N VAL A 95 -4.93 6.28 2.16
CA VAL A 95 -4.79 6.80 0.78
C VAL A 95 -6.15 6.87 0.10
N SER A 96 -6.95 5.79 0.19
CA SER A 96 -8.30 5.76 -0.40
C SER A 96 -9.20 6.86 0.17
N LEU A 97 -9.11 7.12 1.49
CA LEU A 97 -9.82 8.24 2.12
C LEU A 97 -9.33 9.60 1.59
N GLY A 98 -8.03 9.81 1.47
CA GLY A 98 -7.46 11.03 0.91
C GLY A 98 -7.97 11.30 -0.52
N MET A 99 -7.98 10.28 -1.37
CA MET A 99 -8.48 10.35 -2.75
C MET A 99 -9.98 10.59 -2.81
N PHE A 100 -10.76 9.97 -1.91
CA PHE A 100 -12.19 10.25 -1.76
C PHE A 100 -12.47 11.71 -1.37
N LEU A 101 -11.74 12.23 -0.39
CA LEU A 101 -11.88 13.62 0.07
C LEU A 101 -11.44 14.64 -1.00
N ASP A 102 -10.54 14.27 -1.89
CA ASP A 102 -10.17 15.10 -3.06
C ASP A 102 -11.14 14.95 -4.24
N GLY A 103 -12.17 14.11 -4.12
CA GLY A 103 -13.22 13.92 -5.13
C GLY A 103 -12.83 13.00 -6.29
N ARG A 104 -11.77 12.21 -6.14
CA ARG A 104 -11.25 11.28 -7.16
C ARG A 104 -11.68 9.82 -6.96
N LEU A 105 -12.45 9.54 -5.92
CA LEU A 105 -12.99 8.22 -5.61
C LEU A 105 -14.43 8.37 -5.16
N SER A 106 -15.34 7.48 -5.58
CA SER A 106 -16.72 7.44 -5.09
C SER A 106 -16.79 6.77 -3.71
N SER A 107 -17.88 7.03 -2.96
CA SER A 107 -18.09 6.36 -1.65
C SER A 107 -18.20 4.85 -1.78
N ARG A 108 -18.83 4.33 -2.86
CA ARG A 108 -18.93 2.89 -3.12
C ARG A 108 -17.56 2.26 -3.34
N GLU A 109 -16.72 2.91 -4.15
CA GLU A 109 -15.34 2.46 -4.37
C GLU A 109 -14.51 2.52 -3.09
N LEU A 110 -14.66 3.58 -2.28
CA LEU A 110 -13.96 3.71 -1.00
C LEU A 110 -14.17 2.50 -0.09
N PHE A 111 -15.43 2.12 0.14
CA PHE A 111 -15.74 0.96 0.98
C PHE A 111 -15.30 -0.34 0.34
N GLY A 112 -15.46 -0.50 -0.97
CA GLY A 112 -14.98 -1.66 -1.71
C GLY A 112 -13.45 -1.82 -1.63
N TYR A 113 -12.71 -0.72 -1.76
CA TYR A 113 -11.25 -0.70 -1.61
C TYR A 113 -10.84 -1.09 -0.19
N TRP A 114 -11.45 -0.51 0.84
CA TRP A 114 -11.14 -0.86 2.23
C TRP A 114 -11.29 -2.35 2.50
N ILE A 115 -12.40 -2.95 2.06
CA ILE A 115 -12.65 -4.39 2.22
C ILE A 115 -11.59 -5.21 1.46
N ALA A 116 -11.34 -4.88 0.20
CA ALA A 116 -10.38 -5.59 -0.63
C ALA A 116 -8.94 -5.51 -0.07
N GLN A 117 -8.54 -4.33 0.39
CA GLN A 117 -7.24 -4.08 1.00
C GLN A 117 -7.06 -4.88 2.30
N ILE A 118 -8.07 -4.88 3.18
CA ILE A 118 -8.03 -5.66 4.43
C ILE A 118 -7.92 -7.16 4.14
N ILE A 119 -8.68 -7.67 3.16
CA ILE A 119 -8.60 -9.08 2.75
C ILE A 119 -7.19 -9.42 2.25
N GLY A 120 -6.60 -8.57 1.38
CA GLY A 120 -5.25 -8.75 0.87
C GLY A 120 -4.20 -8.82 1.98
N ALA A 121 -4.29 -7.91 2.96
CA ALA A 121 -3.39 -7.87 4.11
C ALA A 121 -3.53 -9.11 5.01
N ILE A 122 -4.76 -9.58 5.25
CA ILE A 122 -5.02 -10.79 6.05
C ILE A 122 -4.44 -12.03 5.35
N ILE A 123 -4.67 -12.18 4.04
CA ILE A 123 -4.11 -13.29 3.27
C ILE A 123 -2.58 -13.28 3.33
N ALA A 124 -1.95 -12.11 3.15
CA ALA A 124 -0.50 -11.96 3.26
C ALA A 124 0.03 -12.38 4.63
N ALA A 125 -0.58 -11.88 5.70
CA ALA A 125 -0.19 -12.19 7.07
C ALA A 125 -0.40 -13.68 7.41
N ALA A 126 -1.47 -14.30 6.92
CA ALA A 126 -1.72 -15.74 7.09
C ALA A 126 -0.63 -16.59 6.41
N ILE A 127 -0.22 -16.22 5.20
CA ILE A 127 0.87 -16.92 4.51
C ILE A 127 2.21 -16.69 5.23
N LEU A 128 2.49 -15.48 5.74
CA LEU A 128 3.69 -15.23 6.55
C LEU A 128 3.70 -16.07 7.82
N ALA A 129 2.57 -16.18 8.54
CA ALA A 129 2.44 -17.06 9.70
C ALA A 129 2.69 -18.53 9.34
N LEU A 130 2.15 -18.99 8.21
CA LEU A 130 2.43 -20.34 7.69
C LEU A 130 3.91 -20.54 7.40
N LEU A 131 4.59 -19.60 6.74
CA LEU A 131 6.02 -19.71 6.45
C LEU A 131 6.87 -19.74 7.72
N VAL A 132 6.48 -18.97 8.74
CA VAL A 132 7.12 -19.03 10.08
C VAL A 132 6.98 -20.43 10.68
N THR A 133 5.78 -21.04 10.63
CA THR A 133 5.56 -22.40 11.16
C THR A 133 6.31 -23.47 10.36
N CYS A 134 6.55 -23.26 9.07
CA CYS A 134 7.34 -24.16 8.24
C CYS A 134 8.87 -24.04 8.48
N SER A 135 9.32 -23.04 9.24
CA SER A 135 10.75 -22.82 9.51
C SER A 135 11.20 -23.51 10.79
N SER A 136 12.18 -24.41 10.69
CA SER A 136 12.78 -25.06 11.86
C SER A 136 13.44 -24.06 12.81
N LEU A 137 13.98 -22.96 12.31
CA LEU A 137 14.56 -21.88 13.12
C LEU A 137 13.51 -21.24 14.02
N PHE A 138 12.39 -20.83 13.45
CA PHE A 138 11.30 -20.19 14.23
C PHE A 138 10.65 -21.19 15.19
N ALA A 139 10.54 -22.46 14.84
CA ALA A 139 10.01 -23.49 15.73
C ALA A 139 10.81 -23.58 17.06
N THR A 140 12.12 -23.35 17.02
CA THR A 140 12.99 -23.36 18.22
C THR A 140 13.01 -22.02 18.96
N CYS A 141 12.56 -20.91 18.32
CA CYS A 141 12.61 -19.56 18.87
C CYS A 141 11.24 -19.04 19.37
N GLY A 142 10.24 -19.88 19.49
CA GLY A 142 8.88 -19.46 19.96
C GLY A 142 7.87 -19.22 18.85
N GLY A 143 8.15 -19.61 17.62
CA GLY A 143 7.19 -19.67 16.51
C GLY A 143 6.67 -18.30 16.08
N VAL A 144 5.35 -18.25 15.77
CA VAL A 144 4.68 -17.05 15.29
C VAL A 144 4.72 -15.93 16.31
N ALA A 145 4.53 -16.21 17.60
CA ALA A 145 4.57 -15.21 18.66
C ALA A 145 5.92 -14.46 18.70
N ALA A 146 7.01 -15.19 18.60
CA ALA A 146 8.36 -14.58 18.63
C ALA A 146 8.72 -13.85 17.32
N SER A 147 8.06 -14.17 16.20
CA SER A 147 8.29 -13.50 14.91
C SER A 147 7.75 -12.07 14.85
N GLY A 148 6.77 -11.76 15.70
CA GLY A 148 6.08 -10.46 15.72
C GLY A 148 5.23 -10.17 14.47
N LEU A 149 5.28 -11.01 13.42
CA LEU A 149 4.61 -10.87 12.11
C LEU A 149 4.72 -9.47 11.47
N GLY A 150 5.71 -8.66 11.87
CA GLY A 150 5.85 -7.29 11.41
C GLY A 150 4.71 -6.37 11.88
N CYS A 151 4.11 -6.65 13.04
CA CYS A 151 3.08 -5.84 13.66
C CYS A 151 3.62 -4.46 14.05
N ASP A 152 2.70 -3.50 14.05
CA ASP A 152 2.93 -2.18 14.62
C ASP A 152 2.64 -2.20 16.12
N GLY A 153 3.27 -1.28 16.88
CA GLY A 153 3.05 -1.22 18.32
C GLY A 153 3.59 0.03 18.99
N PHE A 154 3.13 0.29 20.20
CA PHE A 154 3.63 1.34 21.08
C PHE A 154 3.83 0.81 22.51
N GLY A 155 4.39 1.64 23.39
CA GLY A 155 4.75 1.20 24.73
C GLY A 155 5.85 0.14 24.69
N SER A 156 5.63 -0.99 25.32
CA SER A 156 6.58 -2.11 25.34
C SER A 156 6.80 -2.78 23.96
N ALA A 157 5.89 -2.58 23.02
CA ALA A 157 6.02 -3.09 21.64
C ALA A 157 6.83 -2.14 20.73
N SER A 158 7.17 -0.94 21.19
CA SER A 158 8.03 0.00 20.48
C SER A 158 9.50 -0.21 20.81
N SER A 159 10.39 -0.14 19.80
CA SER A 159 11.83 -0.27 20.02
C SER A 159 12.42 0.83 20.90
N VAL A 160 11.77 1.99 20.96
CA VAL A 160 12.19 3.16 21.75
C VAL A 160 11.23 3.47 22.91
N GLY A 161 10.19 2.63 23.10
CA GLY A 161 9.23 2.80 24.19
C GLY A 161 8.30 4.01 24.04
N ILE A 162 7.98 4.43 22.79
CA ILE A 162 7.09 5.56 22.56
C ILE A 162 5.69 5.26 23.13
N ASP A 163 5.09 6.21 23.85
CA ASP A 163 3.76 6.06 24.40
C ASP A 163 2.64 6.22 23.34
N ALA A 164 1.39 6.03 23.74
CA ALA A 164 0.26 6.11 22.83
C ALA A 164 0.08 7.50 22.20
N LEU A 165 0.36 8.58 22.95
CA LEU A 165 0.24 9.95 22.42
C LEU A 165 1.32 10.21 21.37
N GLY A 166 2.56 9.85 21.66
CA GLY A 166 3.67 9.96 20.73
C GLY A 166 3.45 9.12 19.47
N ALA A 167 2.99 7.88 19.63
CA ALA A 167 2.64 6.99 18.51
C ALA A 167 1.53 7.59 17.63
N PHE A 168 0.48 8.15 18.23
CA PHE A 168 -0.60 8.81 17.49
C PHE A 168 -0.07 10.01 16.68
N ILE A 169 0.75 10.87 17.27
CA ILE A 169 1.32 12.03 16.59
C ILE A 169 2.22 11.61 15.44
N VAL A 170 3.06 10.60 15.65
CA VAL A 170 3.96 10.07 14.61
C VAL A 170 3.16 9.52 13.44
N GLU A 171 2.22 8.61 13.69
CA GLU A 171 1.41 7.98 12.63
C GLU A 171 0.59 9.02 11.85
N LEU A 172 0.03 10.02 12.54
CA LEU A 172 -0.69 11.12 11.91
C LEU A 172 0.22 11.91 10.96
N ILE A 173 1.42 12.33 11.43
CA ILE A 173 2.34 13.13 10.62
C ILE A 173 2.85 12.33 9.43
N LEU A 174 3.32 11.09 9.65
CA LEU A 174 3.87 10.24 8.60
C LEU A 174 2.81 9.94 7.53
N THR A 175 1.57 9.65 7.94
CA THR A 175 0.47 9.44 6.99
C THR A 175 0.09 10.72 6.26
N CYS A 176 0.05 11.85 6.94
CA CYS A 176 -0.23 13.13 6.30
C CYS A 176 0.78 13.42 5.18
N VAL A 177 2.07 13.27 5.45
CA VAL A 177 3.13 13.47 4.45
C VAL A 177 3.00 12.46 3.30
N PHE A 178 2.77 11.20 3.62
CA PHE A 178 2.61 10.15 2.61
C PHE A 178 1.41 10.41 1.68
N VAL A 179 0.23 10.72 2.24
CA VAL A 179 -0.98 11.01 1.46
C VAL A 179 -0.85 12.31 0.67
N LEU A 180 -0.16 13.34 1.21
CA LEU A 180 0.16 14.55 0.43
C LEU A 180 0.99 14.23 -0.81
N ALA A 181 1.98 13.35 -0.69
CA ALA A 181 2.78 12.93 -1.85
C ALA A 181 1.92 12.20 -2.89
N VAL A 182 0.97 11.34 -2.45
CA VAL A 182 0.02 10.69 -3.35
C VAL A 182 -0.85 11.72 -4.07
N LEU A 183 -1.50 12.62 -3.32
CA LEU A 183 -2.39 13.63 -3.87
C LEU A 183 -1.67 14.56 -4.87
N GLY A 184 -0.47 15.02 -4.51
CA GLY A 184 0.32 15.94 -5.34
C GLY A 184 0.90 15.28 -6.58
N SER A 185 1.51 14.10 -6.45
CA SER A 185 2.17 13.43 -7.58
C SER A 185 1.18 12.94 -8.64
N THR A 186 -0.04 12.61 -8.25
CA THR A 186 -1.08 12.11 -9.16
C THR A 186 -2.01 13.19 -9.72
N ALA A 187 -1.87 14.46 -9.30
CA ALA A 187 -2.76 15.54 -9.71
C ALA A 187 -2.38 16.20 -11.04
N SER A 188 -1.11 16.18 -11.41
CA SER A 188 -0.59 16.86 -12.60
C SER A 188 -0.12 15.88 -13.65
N ARG A 189 -0.39 16.19 -14.94
CA ARG A 189 0.12 15.42 -16.09
C ARG A 189 1.66 15.35 -16.12
N THR A 190 2.34 16.34 -15.55
CA THR A 190 3.80 16.38 -15.50
C THR A 190 4.37 15.40 -14.48
N THR A 191 3.71 15.23 -13.32
CA THR A 191 4.19 14.38 -12.22
C THR A 191 3.59 12.99 -12.25
N ALA A 192 2.39 12.80 -12.81
CA ALA A 192 1.69 11.51 -12.84
C ALA A 192 2.52 10.35 -13.42
N PRO A 193 3.33 10.53 -14.49
CA PRO A 193 4.18 9.44 -14.99
C PRO A 193 5.22 8.94 -13.98
N PHE A 194 5.59 9.77 -13.00
CA PHE A 194 6.54 9.44 -11.94
C PHE A 194 5.87 9.13 -10.61
N ALA A 195 4.52 9.16 -10.54
CA ALA A 195 3.79 9.04 -9.28
C ALA A 195 4.16 7.77 -8.51
N GLY A 196 4.24 6.62 -9.17
CA GLY A 196 4.63 5.36 -8.53
C GLY A 196 5.99 5.44 -7.85
N LEU A 197 6.98 6.04 -8.52
CA LEU A 197 8.33 6.25 -7.96
C LEU A 197 8.29 7.22 -6.78
N ILE A 198 7.62 8.36 -6.92
CA ILE A 198 7.51 9.39 -5.87
C ILE A 198 6.84 8.80 -4.63
N ILE A 199 5.72 8.10 -4.81
CA ILE A 199 4.94 7.50 -3.71
C ILE A 199 5.76 6.42 -2.99
N GLY A 200 6.41 5.52 -3.74
CA GLY A 200 7.21 4.47 -3.12
C GLY A 200 8.44 4.99 -2.39
N LEU A 201 9.14 5.98 -2.94
CA LEU A 201 10.26 6.64 -2.24
C LEU A 201 9.76 7.42 -1.01
N THR A 202 8.57 8.04 -1.08
CA THR A 202 7.97 8.69 0.08
C THR A 202 7.62 7.65 1.15
N LEU A 203 7.07 6.49 0.77
CA LEU A 203 6.83 5.41 1.72
C LEU A 203 8.13 4.94 2.37
N THR A 204 9.21 4.81 1.58
CA THR A 204 10.53 4.47 2.12
C THR A 204 10.97 5.47 3.19
N PHE A 205 10.93 6.78 2.90
CA PHE A 205 11.48 7.74 3.86
C PHE A 205 10.61 7.89 5.12
N VAL A 206 9.29 7.75 5.05
CA VAL A 206 8.47 7.75 6.26
C VAL A 206 8.72 6.50 7.11
N HIS A 207 9.02 5.35 6.49
CA HIS A 207 9.42 4.13 7.19
C HIS A 207 10.78 4.26 7.87
N LEU A 208 11.74 4.98 7.28
CA LEU A 208 13.05 5.23 7.90
C LEU A 208 12.93 5.91 9.28
N VAL A 209 11.94 6.78 9.44
CA VAL A 209 11.66 7.46 10.70
C VAL A 209 10.75 6.65 11.61
N GLY A 210 9.70 6.05 11.05
CA GLY A 210 8.62 5.45 11.81
C GLY A 210 8.94 4.05 12.34
N ILE A 211 9.76 3.24 11.64
CA ILE A 211 10.06 1.86 12.06
C ILE A 211 10.56 1.78 13.50
N PRO A 212 11.55 2.57 13.94
CA PRO A 212 12.00 2.52 15.33
C PRO A 212 10.95 2.97 16.35
N LEU A 213 9.99 3.81 15.93
CA LEU A 213 8.98 4.42 16.80
C LEU A 213 7.78 3.50 17.00
N THR A 214 7.16 3.07 15.90
CA THR A 214 5.88 2.35 15.93
C THR A 214 5.86 1.07 15.09
N GLY A 215 6.91 0.77 14.33
CA GLY A 215 6.89 -0.19 13.25
C GLY A 215 6.41 0.40 11.93
N THR A 216 5.82 1.57 11.93
CA THR A 216 5.23 2.33 10.82
C THR A 216 3.99 1.68 10.23
N SER A 217 2.83 2.10 10.69
CA SER A 217 1.56 1.74 10.06
C SER A 217 1.37 2.52 8.76
N VAL A 218 1.04 3.79 8.87
CA VAL A 218 0.56 4.70 7.81
C VAL A 218 -0.51 4.09 6.91
N ASN A 219 -0.99 2.89 7.26
CA ASN A 219 -1.88 2.05 6.46
C ASN A 219 -2.73 1.13 7.36
N PRO A 220 -3.99 1.43 7.61
CA PRO A 220 -4.85 0.59 8.45
C PRO A 220 -4.92 -0.88 8.03
N ALA A 221 -4.96 -1.18 6.73
CA ALA A 221 -5.03 -2.57 6.26
C ALA A 221 -3.73 -3.34 6.57
N ARG A 222 -2.56 -2.70 6.37
CA ARG A 222 -1.25 -3.25 6.70
C ARG A 222 -1.11 -3.56 8.20
N SER A 223 -1.80 -2.82 9.05
CA SER A 223 -1.78 -3.07 10.52
C SER A 223 -2.78 -4.17 10.92
N ILE A 224 -3.99 -4.17 10.33
CA ILE A 224 -5.04 -5.12 10.67
C ILE A 224 -4.61 -6.57 10.35
N GLY A 225 -4.05 -6.84 9.17
CA GLY A 225 -3.69 -8.18 8.73
C GLY A 225 -2.74 -8.88 9.71
N PRO A 226 -1.53 -8.35 9.93
CA PRO A 226 -0.56 -8.92 10.86
C PRO A 226 -1.08 -9.02 12.30
N ALA A 227 -1.74 -7.98 12.83
CA ALA A 227 -2.24 -7.96 14.19
C ALA A 227 -3.31 -9.05 14.43
N LEU A 228 -4.21 -9.27 13.46
CA LEU A 228 -5.20 -10.34 13.53
C LEU A 228 -4.54 -11.73 13.51
N MET A 229 -3.64 -11.94 12.58
CA MET A 229 -2.97 -13.25 12.42
C MET A 229 -1.99 -13.53 13.56
N MET A 230 -1.41 -12.49 14.18
CA MET A 230 -0.62 -12.63 15.39
C MET A 230 -1.45 -13.17 16.55
N GLY A 231 -2.67 -12.63 16.74
CA GLY A 231 -3.60 -13.16 17.74
C GLY A 231 -4.04 -14.59 17.44
N VAL A 232 -4.42 -14.87 16.19
CA VAL A 232 -4.99 -16.17 15.80
C VAL A 232 -3.93 -17.28 15.79
N CYS A 233 -2.75 -17.03 15.22
CA CYS A 233 -1.71 -18.04 15.03
C CYS A 233 -0.63 -18.01 16.11
N GLY A 234 -0.37 -16.84 16.71
CA GLY A 234 0.66 -16.65 17.74
C GLY A 234 0.11 -16.62 19.17
N GLY A 235 -1.20 -16.43 19.34
CA GLY A 235 -1.83 -16.29 20.67
C GLY A 235 -1.57 -14.93 21.35
N ASP A 236 -0.85 -14.01 20.70
CA ASP A 236 -0.57 -12.69 21.22
C ASP A 236 -1.50 -11.64 20.60
N TRP A 237 -2.42 -11.13 21.41
CA TRP A 237 -3.42 -10.12 21.04
C TRP A 237 -2.99 -8.68 21.32
N THR A 238 -1.73 -8.45 21.73
CA THR A 238 -1.22 -7.11 22.06
C THR A 238 -1.37 -6.13 20.91
N ALA A 239 -0.87 -6.48 19.72
CA ALA A 239 -0.97 -5.64 18.52
C ALA A 239 -2.44 -5.39 18.13
N PHE A 240 -3.30 -6.40 18.25
CA PHE A 240 -4.73 -6.24 17.96
C PHE A 240 -5.42 -5.28 18.93
N SER A 241 -5.06 -5.30 20.23
CA SER A 241 -5.59 -4.37 21.24
C SER A 241 -5.19 -2.91 20.96
N GLN A 242 -4.10 -2.69 20.24
CA GLN A 242 -3.58 -1.37 19.88
C GLN A 242 -4.07 -0.86 18.50
N LEU A 243 -4.82 -1.67 17.74
CA LEU A 243 -5.26 -1.36 16.37
C LEU A 243 -6.04 -0.05 16.24
N CYS A 244 -6.83 0.32 17.25
CA CYS A 244 -7.59 1.58 17.20
C CYS A 244 -6.69 2.78 16.88
N LEU A 245 -5.48 2.84 17.46
CA LEU A 245 -4.52 3.90 17.18
C LEU A 245 -4.04 3.84 15.72
N PHE A 246 -3.64 2.67 15.25
CA PHE A 246 -3.12 2.44 13.89
C PHE A 246 -4.18 2.49 12.77
N ILE A 247 -5.45 2.61 13.14
CA ILE A 247 -6.55 2.94 12.22
C ILE A 247 -6.85 4.44 12.27
N ILE A 248 -7.06 4.99 13.46
CA ILE A 248 -7.55 6.37 13.61
C ILE A 248 -6.47 7.39 13.23
N ALA A 249 -5.22 7.23 13.70
CA ALA A 249 -4.17 8.19 13.43
C ALA A 249 -3.85 8.31 11.93
N PRO A 250 -3.70 7.22 11.13
CA PRO A 250 -3.55 7.31 9.69
C PRO A 250 -4.76 7.95 8.99
N LEU A 251 -6.00 7.63 9.40
CA LEU A 251 -7.18 8.24 8.79
C LEU A 251 -7.26 9.75 9.07
N VAL A 252 -6.93 10.19 10.29
CA VAL A 252 -6.83 11.63 10.62
C VAL A 252 -5.70 12.29 9.84
N GLY A 253 -4.56 11.63 9.68
CA GLY A 253 -3.47 12.09 8.83
C GLY A 253 -3.88 12.29 7.37
N ALA A 254 -4.67 11.35 6.82
CA ALA A 254 -5.21 11.47 5.46
C ALA A 254 -6.21 12.64 5.31
N VAL A 255 -7.06 12.87 6.31
CA VAL A 255 -7.96 14.04 6.33
C VAL A 255 -7.14 15.34 6.34
N LEU A 256 -6.13 15.44 7.19
CA LEU A 256 -5.24 16.60 7.24
C LEU A 256 -4.52 16.82 5.91
N ALA A 257 -4.00 15.76 5.29
CA ALA A 257 -3.38 15.81 3.98
C ALA A 257 -4.33 16.37 2.90
N ALA A 258 -5.58 15.90 2.88
CA ALA A 258 -6.58 16.38 1.93
C ALA A 258 -6.92 17.87 2.14
N LEU A 259 -6.99 18.33 3.40
CA LEU A 259 -7.21 19.74 3.72
C LEU A 259 -6.03 20.63 3.28
N ILE A 260 -4.80 20.20 3.58
CA ILE A 260 -3.58 20.89 3.16
C ILE A 260 -3.51 20.92 1.62
N TRP A 261 -3.77 19.78 0.96
CA TRP A 261 -3.77 19.71 -0.49
C TRP A 261 -4.77 20.69 -1.12
N LYS A 262 -6.00 20.77 -0.60
CA LYS A 262 -7.01 21.73 -1.07
C LYS A 262 -6.56 23.19 -0.94
N ALA A 263 -5.76 23.50 0.08
CA ALA A 263 -5.22 24.86 0.27
C ALA A 263 -4.08 25.20 -0.71
N PHE A 264 -3.29 24.21 -1.12
CA PHE A 264 -2.10 24.41 -1.94
C PHE A 264 -2.26 24.07 -3.42
N ARG A 265 -3.29 23.27 -3.79
CA ARG A 265 -3.48 22.90 -5.20
C ARG A 265 -3.70 24.15 -6.06
N PRO A 266 -3.13 24.21 -7.28
CA PRO A 266 -3.37 25.29 -8.22
C PRO A 266 -4.88 25.47 -8.49
N ALA A 267 -5.31 26.71 -8.67
CA ALA A 267 -6.66 26.97 -9.13
C ALA A 267 -6.90 26.26 -10.48
N PRO A 268 -8.12 25.75 -10.75
CA PRO A 268 -8.43 25.22 -12.06
C PRO A 268 -8.13 26.26 -13.13
N GLU A 269 -7.40 25.89 -14.17
CA GLU A 269 -7.21 26.78 -15.33
C GLU A 269 -8.60 27.11 -15.87
N SER A 270 -8.93 28.40 -15.89
CA SER A 270 -10.14 28.90 -16.54
C SER A 270 -10.05 28.55 -18.03
N LYS A 271 -10.97 27.65 -18.47
CA LYS A 271 -11.09 27.29 -19.89
C LYS A 271 -11.54 28.49 -20.72
#